data_7d49b68825ed465046b35fb6f016bf80
#
_entry.id   7d49b68825ed465046b35fb6f016bf80
#
_cell.length_a   1.000
_cell.length_b   1.000
_cell.length_c   1.000
_cell.angle_alpha   90.00
_cell.angle_beta   90.00
_cell.angle_gamma   90.00
#
_symmetry.space_group_name_H-M   'P 1'
#
loop_
_entity.id
_entity.type
_entity.pdbx_description
1 polymer ?
#
loop_
_entity_poly.entity_id
_entity_poly.type
_entity_poly.pdbx_seq_one_letter_code
_entity_poly.pdbx_strand_id
1 'polypeptide(L)'
;MCCDNREQLLDQLNPTFLFTWKGTRLKDEARYHSHDFIEMAFILSGHGKYKIADRLYDVSEGDIIILNPGQKHQALCTDPANPTTEFFVGLCDVRFPDFPENYLPLHLKDLTADPAEQSPILHTSGELRQKLFKICTAMSAENDICRCGRYIMLKSYLMQMLILLLRERSEPVRINTGCSFESTSKKYVVDQIVNYFEDHYSEKISLDQIAENMYLSPFYISRIFKSET
;
A
#
# COMPACT_ATOMS: atom_id res chain seq x y z
N MET A 1 9.15 3.93 23.25
CA MET A 1 8.34 3.37 22.17
C MET A 1 8.14 4.47 21.14
N CYS A 2 8.84 4.40 20.01
CA CYS A 2 8.78 5.44 18.97
C CYS A 2 7.92 5.06 17.78
N CYS A 3 7.38 3.85 17.74
CA CYS A 3 6.46 3.41 16.69
C CYS A 3 5.05 3.42 17.25
N ASP A 4 4.18 4.12 16.56
CA ASP A 4 2.75 4.06 16.75
C ASP A 4 2.29 2.61 16.51
N ASN A 5 1.37 2.09 17.30
CA ASN A 5 0.75 0.77 17.10
C ASN A 5 0.26 0.57 15.64
N ARG A 6 0.02 1.67 14.92
CA ARG A 6 -0.35 1.66 13.51
C ARG A 6 0.73 1.07 12.58
N GLU A 7 2.04 1.21 12.88
CA GLU A 7 3.07 0.57 12.04
C GLU A 7 3.04 -0.95 12.14
N GLN A 8 2.82 -1.50 13.34
CA GLN A 8 2.70 -2.95 13.52
C GLN A 8 1.50 -3.54 12.77
N LEU A 9 0.44 -2.75 12.62
CA LEU A 9 -0.75 -3.17 11.90
C LEU A 9 -0.56 -3.09 10.38
N LEU A 10 0.24 -2.13 9.90
CA LEU A 10 0.59 -2.03 8.47
C LEU A 10 1.51 -3.18 8.00
N ASP A 11 2.26 -3.82 8.89
CA ASP A 11 3.04 -5.02 8.58
C ASP A 11 2.16 -6.20 8.10
N GLN A 12 0.88 -6.20 8.49
CA GLN A 12 -0.08 -7.21 8.06
C GLN A 12 -0.77 -6.86 6.73
N LEU A 13 -0.53 -5.67 6.18
CA LEU A 13 -1.09 -5.26 4.91
C LEU A 13 -0.53 -6.13 3.78
N ASN A 14 -1.37 -7.00 3.24
CA ASN A 14 -0.98 -7.95 2.21
C ASN A 14 -2.03 -8.05 1.09
N PRO A 15 -2.27 -6.96 0.33
CA PRO A 15 -3.26 -6.96 -0.74
C PRO A 15 -2.88 -7.95 -1.84
N THR A 16 -3.87 -8.53 -2.48
CA THR A 16 -3.70 -9.29 -3.71
C THR A 16 -3.74 -8.34 -4.90
N PHE A 17 -2.63 -8.25 -5.64
CA PHE A 17 -2.58 -7.56 -6.92
C PHE A 17 -3.28 -8.40 -7.99
N LEU A 18 -4.22 -7.82 -8.74
CA LEU A 18 -4.97 -8.51 -9.79
C LEU A 18 -4.43 -8.17 -11.16
N PHE A 19 -4.44 -6.90 -11.52
CA PHE A 19 -4.00 -6.43 -12.84
C PHE A 19 -3.59 -4.96 -12.80
N THR A 20 -2.92 -4.55 -13.87
CA THR A 20 -2.75 -3.13 -14.22
C THR A 20 -2.93 -2.96 -15.72
N TRP A 21 -3.50 -1.82 -16.11
CA TRP A 21 -3.70 -1.44 -17.50
C TRP A 21 -3.58 0.07 -17.66
N LYS A 22 -3.07 0.50 -18.82
CA LYS A 22 -2.98 1.91 -19.19
C LYS A 22 -3.66 2.13 -20.53
N GLY A 23 -4.49 3.16 -20.64
CA GLY A 23 -5.15 3.49 -21.89
C GLY A 23 -5.60 4.94 -21.97
N THR A 24 -5.93 5.35 -23.18
CA THR A 24 -6.51 6.67 -23.48
C THR A 24 -7.97 6.53 -23.83
N ARG A 25 -8.83 7.34 -23.20
CA ARG A 25 -10.27 7.27 -23.34
C ARG A 25 -10.77 8.16 -24.46
N LEU A 26 -10.82 7.62 -25.67
CA LEU A 26 -11.30 8.31 -26.86
C LEU A 26 -12.83 8.30 -27.01
N LYS A 27 -13.54 7.50 -26.22
CA LYS A 27 -15.00 7.36 -26.21
C LYS A 27 -15.46 6.87 -24.83
N ASP A 28 -16.74 7.01 -24.57
CA ASP A 28 -17.35 6.48 -23.37
C ASP A 28 -17.08 4.98 -23.23
N GLU A 29 -16.93 4.55 -21.99
CA GLU A 29 -16.91 3.14 -21.68
C GLU A 29 -18.23 2.48 -22.11
N ALA A 30 -18.13 1.29 -22.69
CA ALA A 30 -19.27 0.66 -23.38
C ALA A 30 -20.43 0.32 -22.45
N ARG A 31 -20.17 0.14 -21.15
CA ARG A 31 -21.19 -0.31 -20.19
C ARG A 31 -21.06 0.41 -18.86
N TYR A 32 -22.20 0.73 -18.25
CA TYR A 32 -22.32 1.05 -16.84
C TYR A 32 -22.30 -0.28 -16.06
N HIS A 33 -21.20 -0.57 -15.36
CA HIS A 33 -20.93 -1.89 -14.80
C HIS A 33 -20.40 -1.82 -13.35
N SER A 34 -20.21 -2.96 -12.74
CA SER A 34 -19.52 -3.15 -11.45
C SER A 34 -18.76 -4.46 -11.46
N HIS A 35 -17.81 -4.59 -10.56
CA HIS A 35 -17.02 -5.80 -10.34
C HIS A 35 -16.86 -6.07 -8.83
N ASP A 36 -16.29 -7.21 -8.46
CA ASP A 36 -16.17 -7.70 -7.07
C ASP A 36 -14.80 -7.40 -6.43
N PHE A 37 -13.96 -6.61 -7.09
CA PHE A 37 -12.66 -6.17 -6.60
C PHE A 37 -12.61 -4.64 -6.48
N ILE A 38 -11.57 -4.14 -5.83
CA ILE A 38 -11.29 -2.70 -5.76
C ILE A 38 -10.52 -2.30 -7.02
N GLU A 39 -10.94 -1.21 -7.66
CA GLU A 39 -10.22 -0.61 -8.76
C GLU A 39 -9.79 0.81 -8.39
N MET A 40 -8.53 1.12 -8.65
CA MET A 40 -8.00 2.48 -8.60
C MET A 40 -7.68 2.94 -10.02
N ALA A 41 -8.32 4.04 -10.45
CA ALA A 41 -8.04 4.68 -11.73
C ALA A 41 -7.29 6.00 -11.49
N PHE A 42 -6.06 6.08 -11.97
CA PHE A 42 -5.20 7.27 -11.91
C PHE A 42 -5.33 8.06 -13.20
N ILE A 43 -5.73 9.31 -13.15
CA ILE A 43 -5.77 10.19 -14.31
C ILE A 43 -4.38 10.78 -14.54
N LEU A 44 -3.68 10.24 -15.53
CA LEU A 44 -2.31 10.64 -15.85
C LEU A 44 -2.24 11.93 -16.67
N SER A 45 -3.28 12.22 -17.47
CA SER A 45 -3.43 13.45 -18.25
C SER A 45 -4.86 13.62 -18.76
N GLY A 46 -5.20 14.83 -19.20
CA GLY A 46 -6.53 15.14 -19.76
C GLY A 46 -7.59 15.38 -18.69
N HIS A 47 -8.83 15.50 -19.15
CA HIS A 47 -10.01 15.64 -18.29
C HIS A 47 -11.21 14.89 -18.85
N GLY A 48 -12.11 14.49 -17.96
CA GLY A 48 -13.29 13.71 -18.31
C GLY A 48 -14.29 13.66 -17.18
N LYS A 49 -15.18 12.69 -17.23
CA LYS A 49 -16.14 12.44 -16.16
C LYS A 49 -16.24 10.96 -15.83
N TYR A 50 -16.56 10.69 -14.57
CA TYR A 50 -16.96 9.38 -14.11
C TYR A 50 -18.40 9.43 -13.59
N LYS A 51 -19.24 8.53 -14.09
CA LYS A 51 -20.54 8.26 -13.50
C LYS A 51 -20.37 7.15 -12.46
N ILE A 52 -20.66 7.46 -11.19
CA ILE A 52 -20.53 6.50 -10.07
C ILE A 52 -21.80 6.59 -9.23
N ALA A 53 -22.48 5.45 -9.04
CA ALA A 53 -23.71 5.36 -8.25
C ALA A 53 -24.71 6.50 -8.55
N ASP A 54 -24.99 6.74 -9.85
CA ASP A 54 -25.91 7.77 -10.37
C ASP A 54 -25.48 9.23 -10.18
N ARG A 55 -24.26 9.49 -9.71
CA ARG A 55 -23.66 10.82 -9.68
C ARG A 55 -22.58 10.95 -10.75
N LEU A 56 -22.42 12.17 -11.27
CA LEU A 56 -21.35 12.52 -12.20
C LEU A 56 -20.28 13.30 -11.45
N TYR A 57 -19.03 12.89 -11.67
CA TYR A 57 -17.84 13.51 -11.10
C TYR A 57 -16.93 13.97 -12.24
N ASP A 58 -16.49 15.21 -12.18
CA ASP A 58 -15.43 15.70 -13.05
C ASP A 58 -14.09 15.16 -12.55
N VAL A 59 -13.24 14.74 -13.49
CA VAL A 59 -11.91 14.23 -13.21
C VAL A 59 -10.87 14.87 -14.12
N SER A 60 -9.67 15.06 -13.59
CA SER A 60 -8.55 15.72 -14.27
C SER A 60 -7.22 15.10 -13.88
N GLU A 61 -6.16 15.51 -14.55
CA GLU A 61 -4.79 15.05 -14.25
C GLU A 61 -4.46 15.17 -12.75
N GLY A 62 -4.02 14.07 -12.18
CA GLY A 62 -3.67 13.93 -10.75
C GLY A 62 -4.80 13.38 -9.89
N ASP A 63 -6.00 13.21 -10.42
CA ASP A 63 -7.10 12.60 -9.68
C ASP A 63 -6.96 11.07 -9.63
N ILE A 64 -7.41 10.50 -8.54
CA ILE A 64 -7.52 9.06 -8.34
C ILE A 64 -8.98 8.74 -8.03
N ILE A 65 -9.56 7.90 -8.84
CA ILE A 65 -10.89 7.35 -8.62
C ILE A 65 -10.72 6.01 -7.92
N ILE A 66 -11.38 5.80 -6.78
CA ILE A 66 -11.37 4.52 -6.08
C ILE A 66 -12.77 3.92 -6.10
N LEU A 67 -12.88 2.78 -6.76
CA LEU A 67 -14.12 2.05 -6.98
C LEU A 67 -14.14 0.81 -6.08
N ASN A 68 -15.12 0.77 -5.17
CA ASN A 68 -15.29 -0.36 -4.27
C ASN A 68 -16.02 -1.53 -4.94
N PRO A 69 -15.87 -2.76 -4.42
CA PRO A 69 -16.61 -3.92 -4.90
C PRO A 69 -18.13 -3.64 -4.97
N GLY A 70 -18.75 -4.00 -6.08
CA GLY A 70 -20.18 -3.83 -6.34
C GLY A 70 -20.60 -2.40 -6.69
N GLN A 71 -19.72 -1.42 -6.65
CA GLN A 71 -20.03 -0.03 -6.99
C GLN A 71 -20.15 0.14 -8.50
N LYS A 72 -21.36 0.47 -8.97
CA LYS A 72 -21.60 0.71 -10.41
C LYS A 72 -20.91 1.99 -10.87
N HIS A 73 -20.23 1.90 -11.98
CA HIS A 73 -19.49 3.03 -12.56
C HIS A 73 -19.38 2.95 -14.08
N GLN A 74 -19.02 4.08 -14.69
CA GLN A 74 -18.71 4.24 -16.10
C GLN A 74 -17.83 5.46 -16.30
N ALA A 75 -16.73 5.31 -17.00
CA ALA A 75 -15.90 6.43 -17.43
C ALA A 75 -16.42 7.03 -18.73
N LEU A 76 -16.48 8.35 -18.82
CA LEU A 76 -17.04 9.11 -19.92
C LEU A 76 -15.98 10.01 -20.58
N CYS A 77 -15.94 10.00 -21.91
CA CYS A 77 -15.11 10.89 -22.70
C CYS A 77 -15.89 12.18 -22.98
N THR A 78 -15.57 13.25 -22.29
CA THR A 78 -16.27 14.55 -22.46
C THR A 78 -15.64 15.45 -23.52
N ASP A 79 -14.35 15.25 -23.80
CA ASP A 79 -13.62 16.00 -24.80
C ASP A 79 -12.65 15.09 -25.57
N PRO A 80 -13.02 14.61 -26.77
CA PRO A 80 -12.14 13.78 -27.59
C PRO A 80 -10.85 14.47 -28.05
N ALA A 81 -10.79 15.82 -27.99
CA ALA A 81 -9.59 16.57 -28.33
C ALA A 81 -8.57 16.61 -27.17
N ASN A 82 -9.06 16.41 -25.93
CA ASN A 82 -8.21 16.31 -24.73
C ASN A 82 -8.65 15.15 -23.83
N PRO A 83 -8.56 13.90 -24.34
CA PRO A 83 -9.05 12.72 -23.66
C PRO A 83 -8.22 12.41 -22.40
N THR A 84 -8.84 11.75 -21.41
CA THR A 84 -8.09 11.23 -20.27
C THR A 84 -7.14 10.10 -20.71
N THR A 85 -5.93 10.12 -20.20
CA THR A 85 -5.07 8.93 -20.15
C THR A 85 -5.12 8.39 -18.75
N GLU A 86 -5.55 7.15 -18.62
CA GLU A 86 -5.88 6.50 -17.36
C GLU A 86 -4.94 5.33 -17.10
N PHE A 87 -4.57 5.12 -15.84
CA PHE A 87 -3.83 3.97 -15.39
C PHE A 87 -4.62 3.25 -14.30
N PHE A 88 -4.99 2.01 -14.56
CA PHE A 88 -5.82 1.20 -13.69
C PHE A 88 -5.01 0.21 -12.90
N VAL A 89 -5.39 0.01 -11.64
CA VAL A 89 -4.87 -1.04 -10.76
C VAL A 89 -6.05 -1.75 -10.10
N GLY A 90 -6.18 -3.05 -10.36
CA GLY A 90 -7.14 -3.93 -9.68
C GLY A 90 -6.47 -4.63 -8.49
N LEU A 91 -7.18 -4.68 -7.36
CA LEU A 91 -6.71 -5.34 -6.14
C LEU A 91 -7.87 -5.90 -5.30
N CYS A 92 -7.57 -6.89 -4.48
CA CYS A 92 -8.48 -7.41 -3.47
C CYS A 92 -7.74 -7.78 -2.18
N ASP A 93 -8.47 -8.33 -1.20
CA ASP A 93 -7.94 -8.82 0.08
C ASP A 93 -7.22 -7.73 0.91
N VAL A 94 -7.67 -6.48 0.82
CA VAL A 94 -7.20 -5.42 1.71
C VAL A 94 -7.87 -5.63 3.07
N ARG A 95 -7.34 -6.55 3.85
CA ARG A 95 -7.82 -6.86 5.19
C ARG A 95 -6.71 -6.73 6.20
N PHE A 96 -7.09 -6.29 7.38
CA PHE A 96 -6.24 -6.25 8.57
C PHE A 96 -6.90 -7.19 9.59
N PRO A 97 -6.47 -8.47 9.67
CA PRO A 97 -7.20 -9.50 10.41
C PRO A 97 -7.34 -9.23 11.91
N ASP A 98 -6.44 -8.47 12.52
CA ASP A 98 -6.38 -8.24 13.97
C ASP A 98 -6.73 -6.80 14.38
N PHE A 99 -7.44 -6.05 13.53
CA PHE A 99 -7.87 -4.71 13.87
C PHE A 99 -9.07 -4.72 14.83
N PRO A 100 -8.99 -4.07 16.00
CA PRO A 100 -10.18 -3.77 16.79
C PRO A 100 -11.15 -2.94 15.92
N GLU A 101 -12.46 -3.22 16.01
CA GLU A 101 -13.50 -2.52 15.23
C GLU A 101 -13.46 -0.99 15.39
N ASN A 102 -12.87 -0.49 16.47
CA ASN A 102 -12.67 0.93 16.75
C ASN A 102 -11.49 1.58 16.02
N TYR A 103 -10.56 0.79 15.50
CA TYR A 103 -9.55 1.21 14.55
C TYR A 103 -10.08 0.79 13.18
N LEU A 104 -10.89 1.65 12.61
CA LEU A 104 -11.37 1.43 11.26
C LEU A 104 -10.18 1.02 10.40
N PRO A 105 -10.21 -0.20 9.86
CA PRO A 105 -9.28 -0.55 8.84
C PRO A 105 -9.35 0.60 7.87
N LEU A 106 -8.22 0.89 7.28
CA LEU A 106 -8.13 1.77 6.13
C LEU A 106 -9.08 1.22 5.09
N HIS A 107 -10.38 1.48 5.30
CA HIS A 107 -11.33 1.26 4.25
C HIS A 107 -10.83 2.14 3.14
N LEU A 108 -10.63 1.58 1.97
CA LEU A 108 -10.44 2.39 0.78
C LEU A 108 -11.56 3.41 0.65
N LYS A 109 -12.74 3.17 1.24
CA LYS A 109 -13.77 4.18 1.49
C LYS A 109 -13.24 5.42 2.24
N ASP A 110 -12.38 5.24 3.23
CA ASP A 110 -11.84 6.34 4.03
C ASP A 110 -10.71 7.08 3.30
N LEU A 111 -10.08 6.46 2.31
CA LEU A 111 -9.15 7.15 1.41
C LEU A 111 -9.88 8.09 0.44
N THR A 112 -11.13 7.78 0.09
CA THR A 112 -11.92 8.58 -0.86
C THR A 112 -12.86 9.55 -0.19
N ALA A 113 -13.24 9.32 1.06
CA ALA A 113 -14.11 10.23 1.77
C ALA A 113 -13.32 11.44 2.23
N ASP A 114 -13.44 12.56 1.52
CA ASP A 114 -13.48 13.82 2.25
C ASP A 114 -14.63 13.68 3.26
N PRO A 115 -14.36 13.80 4.57
CA PRO A 115 -15.42 13.72 5.59
C PRO A 115 -16.58 14.68 5.33
N ALA A 116 -16.33 15.75 4.57
CA ALA A 116 -17.33 16.75 4.19
C ALA A 116 -18.13 16.38 2.92
N GLU A 117 -17.56 15.62 1.98
CA GLU A 117 -18.18 15.45 0.65
C GLU A 117 -18.47 13.99 0.25
N GLN A 118 -17.91 12.99 0.94
CA GLN A 118 -18.02 11.57 0.57
C GLN A 118 -17.73 11.30 -0.93
N SER A 119 -16.75 11.99 -1.49
CA SER A 119 -16.36 11.86 -2.88
C SER A 119 -15.56 10.56 -3.11
N PRO A 120 -15.83 9.78 -4.18
CA PRO A 120 -14.98 8.67 -4.57
C PRO A 120 -13.70 9.13 -5.30
N ILE A 121 -13.50 10.45 -5.42
CA ILE A 121 -12.36 11.05 -6.09
C ILE A 121 -11.41 11.62 -5.04
N LEU A 122 -10.14 11.21 -5.13
CA LEU A 122 -9.05 11.78 -4.37
C LEU A 122 -8.22 12.70 -5.26
N HIS A 123 -8.22 13.99 -4.95
CA HIS A 123 -7.39 14.96 -5.64
C HIS A 123 -5.96 14.91 -5.10
N THR A 124 -4.98 14.62 -5.96
CA THR A 124 -3.57 14.62 -5.57
C THR A 124 -2.83 15.82 -6.17
N SER A 125 -1.83 16.31 -5.45
CA SER A 125 -1.01 17.43 -5.89
C SER A 125 0.45 17.27 -5.45
N GLY A 126 1.31 18.14 -5.96
CA GLY A 126 2.69 18.29 -5.47
C GLY A 126 3.49 16.99 -5.52
N GLU A 127 4.14 16.69 -4.41
CA GLU A 127 5.07 15.55 -4.28
C GLU A 127 4.36 14.19 -4.35
N LEU A 128 3.17 14.08 -3.76
CA LEU A 128 2.39 12.85 -3.79
C LEU A 128 2.06 12.44 -5.23
N ARG A 129 1.51 13.38 -6.02
CA ARG A 129 1.21 13.14 -7.45
C ARG A 129 2.44 12.67 -8.22
N GLN A 130 3.58 13.33 -8.03
CA GLN A 130 4.82 12.94 -8.72
C GLN A 130 5.28 11.53 -8.34
N LYS A 131 5.20 11.15 -7.06
CA LYS A 131 5.54 9.79 -6.59
C LYS A 131 4.62 8.75 -7.20
N LEU A 132 3.31 8.99 -7.18
CA LEU A 132 2.32 8.07 -7.74
C LEU A 132 2.50 7.90 -9.25
N PHE A 133 2.74 8.97 -10.01
CA PHE A 133 2.98 8.89 -11.45
C PHE A 133 4.25 8.11 -11.78
N LYS A 134 5.33 8.25 -10.98
CA LYS A 134 6.54 7.42 -11.13
C LYS A 134 6.24 5.94 -10.92
N ILE A 135 5.43 5.62 -9.92
CA ILE A 135 5.03 4.23 -9.65
C ILE A 135 4.15 3.71 -10.80
N CYS A 136 3.17 4.45 -11.29
CA CYS A 136 2.36 4.06 -12.45
C CYS A 136 3.23 3.76 -13.67
N THR A 137 4.25 4.61 -13.93
CA THR A 137 5.21 4.40 -15.03
C THR A 137 6.03 3.13 -14.82
N ALA A 138 6.53 2.89 -13.61
CA ALA A 138 7.29 1.68 -13.28
C ALA A 138 6.44 0.41 -13.40
N MET A 139 5.18 0.44 -12.93
CA MET A 139 4.25 -0.67 -13.09
C MET A 139 3.93 -0.95 -14.55
N SER A 140 3.74 0.09 -15.37
CA SER A 140 3.53 -0.08 -16.81
C SER A 140 4.73 -0.79 -17.48
N ALA A 141 5.93 -0.31 -17.21
CA ALA A 141 7.16 -0.91 -17.74
C ALA A 141 7.37 -2.36 -17.28
N GLU A 142 7.04 -2.67 -16.03
CA GLU A 142 7.10 -4.05 -15.50
C GLU A 142 6.01 -4.93 -16.12
N ASN A 143 4.85 -4.36 -16.45
CA ASN A 143 3.75 -5.09 -17.08
C ASN A 143 4.05 -5.47 -18.53
N ASP A 144 4.81 -4.65 -19.25
CA ASP A 144 5.11 -4.84 -20.66
C ASP A 144 6.13 -5.96 -20.91
N ILE A 145 6.90 -6.36 -19.91
CA ILE A 145 7.99 -7.33 -20.03
C ILE A 145 7.82 -8.46 -19.01
N CYS A 146 7.69 -9.69 -19.51
CA CYS A 146 7.62 -10.88 -18.64
C CYS A 146 9.02 -11.22 -18.09
N ARG A 147 9.28 -10.88 -16.82
CA ARG A 147 10.51 -11.20 -16.08
C ARG A 147 10.23 -12.07 -14.87
N CYS A 148 11.25 -12.81 -14.41
CA CYS A 148 11.18 -13.50 -13.12
C CYS A 148 10.88 -12.49 -12.00
N GLY A 149 9.91 -12.81 -11.13
CA GLY A 149 9.50 -11.93 -10.03
C GLY A 149 8.53 -10.79 -10.42
N ARG A 150 8.06 -10.71 -11.67
CA ARG A 150 7.15 -9.66 -12.17
C ARG A 150 5.96 -9.44 -11.22
N TYR A 151 5.29 -10.49 -10.78
CA TYR A 151 4.16 -10.37 -9.86
C TYR A 151 4.55 -9.70 -8.54
N ILE A 152 5.69 -10.10 -7.97
CA ILE A 152 6.21 -9.52 -6.72
C ILE A 152 6.56 -8.05 -6.89
N MET A 153 7.15 -7.67 -8.02
CA MET A 153 7.44 -6.27 -8.35
C MET A 153 6.15 -5.45 -8.46
N LEU A 154 5.16 -5.90 -9.22
CA LEU A 154 3.87 -5.22 -9.34
C LEU A 154 3.15 -5.10 -8.00
N LYS A 155 3.17 -6.15 -7.18
CA LYS A 155 2.62 -6.12 -5.82
C LYS A 155 3.37 -5.14 -4.91
N SER A 156 4.70 -5.05 -5.00
CA SER A 156 5.48 -4.10 -4.21
C SER A 156 5.18 -2.64 -4.59
N TYR A 157 4.97 -2.35 -5.86
CA TYR A 157 4.50 -1.04 -6.31
C TYR A 157 3.08 -0.72 -5.80
N LEU A 158 2.18 -1.69 -5.82
CA LEU A 158 0.85 -1.54 -5.21
C LEU A 158 0.96 -1.21 -3.72
N MET A 159 1.81 -1.91 -2.98
CA MET A 159 2.06 -1.62 -1.56
C MET A 159 2.56 -0.18 -1.35
N GLN A 160 3.51 0.27 -2.17
CA GLN A 160 4.01 1.65 -2.11
C GLN A 160 2.89 2.67 -2.37
N MET A 161 2.03 2.44 -3.38
CA MET A 161 0.88 3.31 -3.66
C MET A 161 -0.04 3.42 -2.44
N LEU A 162 -0.45 2.30 -1.87
CA LEU A 162 -1.33 2.27 -0.71
C LEU A 162 -0.72 3.03 0.48
N ILE A 163 0.55 2.78 0.81
CA ILE A 163 1.23 3.46 1.91
C ILE A 163 1.35 4.97 1.66
N LEU A 164 1.62 5.40 0.43
CA LEU A 164 1.68 6.84 0.10
C LEU A 164 0.33 7.51 0.30
N LEU A 165 -0.77 6.88 -0.16
CA LEU A 165 -2.13 7.39 0.02
C LEU A 165 -2.52 7.48 1.50
N LEU A 166 -2.11 6.50 2.30
CA LEU A 166 -2.33 6.49 3.74
C LEU A 166 -1.58 7.62 4.46
N ARG A 167 -0.33 7.84 4.08
CA ARG A 167 0.52 8.88 4.68
C ARG A 167 0.04 10.28 4.40
N GLU A 168 -0.62 10.52 3.27
CA GLU A 168 -1.15 11.85 2.95
C GLU A 168 -2.21 12.33 3.95
N ARG A 169 -2.91 11.41 4.59
CA ARG A 169 -3.93 11.69 5.62
C ARG A 169 -3.42 11.61 7.05
N SER A 170 -2.15 11.24 7.22
CA SER A 170 -1.52 11.09 8.52
C SER A 170 -0.66 12.30 8.84
N GLU A 171 -0.86 12.91 10.00
CA GLU A 171 0.08 13.91 10.50
C GLU A 171 1.47 13.28 10.69
N PRO A 172 2.53 13.88 10.08
CA PRO A 172 3.87 13.33 10.25
C PRO A 172 4.34 13.49 11.70
N VAL A 173 4.66 12.39 12.33
CA VAL A 173 5.28 12.39 13.66
C VAL A 173 6.79 12.55 13.49
N ARG A 174 7.37 13.59 14.08
CA ARG A 174 8.84 13.76 14.10
C ARG A 174 9.46 12.64 14.93
N ILE A 175 10.37 11.90 14.32
CA ILE A 175 11.20 10.92 15.04
C ILE A 175 12.12 11.70 15.98
N ASN A 176 12.02 11.45 17.29
CA ASN A 176 12.97 11.98 18.24
C ASN A 176 14.35 11.40 17.92
N THR A 177 15.38 12.25 17.95
CA THR A 177 16.78 11.84 17.75
C THR A 177 17.11 10.76 18.79
N GLY A 178 17.43 9.56 18.32
CA GLY A 178 17.69 8.38 19.16
C GLY A 178 16.72 7.21 18.97
N CYS A 179 15.62 7.39 18.26
CA CYS A 179 14.80 6.27 17.81
C CYS A 179 15.40 5.65 16.54
N SER A 180 15.86 4.42 16.66
CA SER A 180 16.19 3.58 15.51
C SER A 180 14.94 2.82 15.07
N PHE A 181 14.76 2.64 13.76
CA PHE A 181 13.77 1.69 13.25
C PHE A 181 14.15 0.29 13.75
N GLU A 182 13.28 -0.32 14.52
CA GLU A 182 13.42 -1.70 14.92
C GLU A 182 12.34 -2.51 14.20
N SER A 183 12.78 -3.47 13.39
CA SER A 183 11.87 -4.39 12.70
C SER A 183 11.00 -5.13 13.72
N THR A 184 9.73 -5.35 13.35
CA THR A 184 8.80 -6.23 14.11
C THR A 184 9.28 -7.68 14.19
N SER A 185 10.32 -8.04 13.43
CA SER A 185 10.97 -9.34 13.47
C SER A 185 11.84 -9.62 14.71
N LYS A 186 11.77 -8.78 15.76
CA LYS A 186 12.42 -9.07 17.05
C LYS A 186 12.07 -10.46 17.57
N LYS A 187 10.80 -10.83 17.45
CA LYS A 187 10.33 -12.18 17.83
C LYS A 187 11.08 -13.27 17.08
N TYR A 188 11.31 -13.11 15.79
CA TYR A 188 12.07 -14.08 15.00
C TYR A 188 13.51 -14.25 15.54
N VAL A 189 14.18 -13.15 15.88
CA VAL A 189 15.54 -13.20 16.46
C VAL A 189 15.53 -13.89 17.82
N VAL A 190 14.53 -13.62 18.66
CA VAL A 190 14.37 -14.30 19.96
C VAL A 190 14.09 -15.78 19.76
N ASP A 191 13.20 -16.16 18.86
CA ASP A 191 12.91 -17.58 18.53
C ASP A 191 14.18 -18.31 18.04
N GLN A 192 15.01 -17.66 17.21
CA GLN A 192 16.31 -18.23 16.79
C GLN A 192 17.29 -18.40 17.95
N ILE A 193 17.33 -17.46 18.89
CA ILE A 193 18.15 -17.58 20.09
C ILE A 193 17.67 -18.73 20.96
N VAL A 194 16.36 -18.87 21.15
CA VAL A 194 15.76 -19.97 21.94
C VAL A 194 16.07 -21.33 21.29
N ASN A 195 15.85 -21.45 19.97
CA ASN A 195 16.17 -22.67 19.23
C ASN A 195 17.65 -23.02 19.34
N TYR A 196 18.55 -22.03 19.26
CA TYR A 196 19.98 -22.26 19.45
C TYR A 196 20.30 -22.82 20.85
N PHE A 197 19.65 -22.29 21.89
CA PHE A 197 19.79 -22.83 23.26
C PHE A 197 19.23 -24.26 23.37
N GLU A 198 18.11 -24.56 22.75
CA GLU A 198 17.50 -25.88 22.76
C GLU A 198 18.37 -26.92 22.04
N ASP A 199 19.01 -26.53 20.94
CA ASP A 199 19.89 -27.42 20.16
C ASP A 199 21.25 -27.67 20.85
N HIS A 200 21.72 -26.71 21.67
CA HIS A 200 23.05 -26.75 22.30
C HIS A 200 23.02 -26.75 23.84
N TYR A 201 21.88 -27.13 24.44
CA TYR A 201 21.70 -27.04 25.91
C TYR A 201 22.73 -27.83 26.74
N SER A 202 23.38 -28.83 26.14
CA SER A 202 24.42 -29.63 26.78
C SER A 202 25.84 -29.01 26.69
N GLU A 203 25.97 -27.91 25.97
CA GLU A 203 27.24 -27.25 25.71
C GLU A 203 27.40 -25.98 26.57
N LYS A 204 28.66 -25.54 26.76
CA LYS A 204 28.92 -24.26 27.41
C LYS A 204 28.80 -23.15 26.37
N ILE A 205 27.65 -22.49 26.34
CA ILE A 205 27.32 -21.44 25.37
C ILE A 205 27.70 -20.07 25.95
N SER A 206 28.35 -19.22 25.14
CA SER A 206 28.57 -17.82 25.44
C SER A 206 27.74 -16.88 24.55
N LEU A 207 27.47 -15.67 25.04
CA LEU A 207 26.77 -14.65 24.25
C LEU A 207 27.53 -14.29 22.98
N ASP A 208 28.87 -14.31 23.03
CA ASP A 208 29.70 -14.03 21.83
C ASP A 208 29.56 -15.12 20.77
N GLN A 209 29.47 -16.39 21.15
CA GLN A 209 29.24 -17.51 20.23
C GLN A 209 27.86 -17.39 19.54
N ILE A 210 26.83 -17.04 20.30
CA ILE A 210 25.49 -16.81 19.71
C ILE A 210 25.53 -15.65 18.72
N ALA A 211 26.18 -14.55 19.09
CA ALA A 211 26.32 -13.37 18.28
C ALA A 211 27.07 -13.65 16.96
N GLU A 212 28.16 -14.41 17.03
CA GLU A 212 28.92 -14.83 15.87
C GLU A 212 28.11 -15.71 14.91
N ASN A 213 27.41 -16.71 15.44
CA ASN A 213 26.56 -17.61 14.64
C ASN A 213 25.37 -16.90 13.96
N MET A 214 24.86 -15.83 14.58
CA MET A 214 23.73 -15.06 14.04
C MET A 214 24.17 -13.83 13.25
N TYR A 215 25.47 -13.57 13.13
CA TYR A 215 26.02 -12.36 12.50
C TYR A 215 25.48 -11.07 13.13
N LEU A 216 25.26 -11.09 14.45
CA LEU A 216 24.74 -9.98 15.24
C LEU A 216 25.73 -9.54 16.29
N SER A 217 25.58 -8.34 16.86
CA SER A 217 26.40 -7.94 17.99
C SER A 217 25.88 -8.53 19.31
N PRO A 218 26.77 -8.90 20.28
CA PRO A 218 26.37 -9.38 21.61
C PRO A 218 25.44 -8.40 22.33
N PHE A 219 25.70 -7.10 22.18
CA PHE A 219 24.88 -6.03 22.75
C PHE A 219 23.44 -6.05 22.18
N TYR A 220 23.31 -6.22 20.86
CA TYR A 220 22.00 -6.29 20.19
C TYR A 220 21.20 -7.49 20.66
N ILE A 221 21.81 -8.68 20.72
CA ILE A 221 21.19 -9.91 21.22
C ILE A 221 20.71 -9.73 22.65
N SER A 222 21.58 -9.23 23.55
CA SER A 222 21.23 -9.00 24.96
C SER A 222 20.06 -8.03 25.10
N ARG A 223 20.03 -6.96 24.30
CA ARG A 223 18.95 -5.97 24.33
C ARG A 223 17.63 -6.54 23.86
N ILE A 224 17.63 -7.23 22.72
CA ILE A 224 16.42 -7.85 22.16
C ILE A 224 15.86 -8.88 23.13
N PHE A 225 16.68 -9.82 23.59
CA PHE A 225 16.23 -10.87 24.48
C PHE A 225 15.60 -10.32 25.76
N LYS A 226 16.19 -9.27 26.35
CA LYS A 226 15.61 -8.60 27.53
C LYS A 226 14.33 -7.82 27.25
N SER A 227 14.08 -7.42 26.00
CA SER A 227 12.88 -6.65 25.68
C SER A 227 11.67 -7.53 25.38
N GLU A 228 11.88 -8.80 25.04
CA GLU A 228 10.86 -9.73 24.58
C GLU A 228 10.59 -10.89 25.56
N THR A 229 11.45 -11.07 26.59
CA THR A 229 11.30 -12.04 27.68
C THR A 229 11.15 -11.33 29.02
#